data_42397f1f49e838c8ed857ed3a7241d7e
#
_entry.id   42397f1f49e838c8ed857ed3a7241d7e
#
_cell.length_a   1.000
_cell.length_b   1.000
_cell.length_c   1.000
_cell.angle_alpha   90.00
_cell.angle_beta   90.00
_cell.angle_gamma   90.00
#
_symmetry.space_group_name_H-M   'P 1'
#
loop_
_entity.id
_entity.type
_entity.pdbx_description
1 polymer ?
#
loop_
_entity_poly.entity_id
_entity_poly.type
_entity_poly.pdbx_seq_one_letter_code
_entity_poly.pdbx_strand_id
1 'polypeptide(L)'
;MGRFKYLVDSPALIEIFKEKYHIPQEVSLQYCPPEGIAFDREVGEVVIPKIAFIEGGMTLPMGRITRGYLRNHRLCPHQCAPNLFRVLGAVDALNQHLGLGLTWLDVVHLYKGHKQKGAGFYLKS
;
A
#
# COMPACT_ATOMS: atom_id res chain seq x y z
N MET A 1 11.76 -11.46 10.36
CA MET A 1 10.39 -11.88 10.11
C MET A 1 9.40 -10.89 10.66
N GLY A 2 8.39 -10.55 9.89
CA GLY A 2 7.36 -9.64 10.36
C GLY A 2 6.44 -10.31 11.38
N ARG A 3 5.95 -9.49 12.31
CA ARG A 3 4.99 -9.97 13.35
C ARG A 3 3.68 -10.49 12.76
N PHE A 4 3.39 -10.20 11.48
CA PHE A 4 2.17 -10.62 10.82
C PHE A 4 2.40 -11.78 9.83
N LYS A 5 3.54 -12.46 9.91
CA LYS A 5 3.84 -13.56 8.99
C LYS A 5 2.75 -14.63 9.00
N TYR A 6 2.26 -14.98 10.18
CA TYR A 6 1.27 -16.05 10.34
C TYR A 6 -0.05 -15.78 9.60
N LEU A 7 -0.26 -14.55 9.13
CA LEU A 7 -1.52 -14.21 8.45
C LEU A 7 -1.53 -14.66 6.98
N VAL A 8 -0.37 -14.92 6.38
CA VAL A 8 -0.31 -15.18 4.93
C VAL A 8 0.67 -16.29 4.54
N ASP A 9 1.11 -17.11 5.49
CA ASP A 9 2.11 -18.13 5.20
C ASP A 9 1.53 -19.46 4.71
N SER A 10 0.24 -19.53 4.45
CA SER A 10 -0.40 -20.68 3.83
C SER A 10 -1.50 -20.21 2.88
N PRO A 11 -1.88 -21.03 1.87
CA PRO A 11 -2.96 -20.67 0.95
C PRO A 11 -4.28 -20.36 1.64
N ALA A 12 -4.63 -21.11 2.68
CA ALA A 12 -5.87 -20.86 3.42
C ALA A 12 -5.84 -19.50 4.11
N LEU A 13 -4.73 -19.14 4.72
CA LEU A 13 -4.59 -17.85 5.39
C LEU A 13 -4.57 -16.69 4.41
N ILE A 14 -4.02 -16.88 3.21
CA ILE A 14 -4.07 -15.88 2.15
C ILE A 14 -5.50 -15.58 1.75
N GLU A 15 -6.34 -16.61 1.60
CA GLU A 15 -7.75 -16.41 1.26
C GLU A 15 -8.50 -15.66 2.36
N ILE A 16 -8.23 -15.98 3.63
CA ILE A 16 -8.81 -15.26 4.75
C ILE A 16 -8.37 -13.80 4.75
N PHE A 17 -7.11 -13.54 4.47
CA PHE A 17 -6.56 -12.20 4.38
C PHE A 17 -7.24 -11.39 3.26
N LYS A 18 -7.41 -12.00 2.09
CA LYS A 18 -8.10 -11.35 0.96
C LYS A 18 -9.52 -10.96 1.33
N GLU A 19 -10.24 -11.85 1.99
CA GLU A 19 -11.61 -11.58 2.40
C GLU A 19 -11.68 -10.45 3.43
N LYS A 20 -10.80 -10.49 4.43
CA LYS A 20 -10.79 -9.48 5.49
C LYS A 20 -10.51 -8.07 4.96
N TYR A 21 -9.63 -7.94 3.98
CA TYR A 21 -9.24 -6.65 3.44
C TYR A 21 -9.89 -6.34 2.09
N HIS A 22 -10.93 -7.09 1.73
CA HIS A 22 -11.74 -6.88 0.53
C HIS A 22 -10.90 -6.84 -0.75
N ILE A 23 -9.88 -7.68 -0.83
CA ILE A 23 -9.05 -7.79 -2.02
C ILE A 23 -9.80 -8.63 -3.06
N PRO A 24 -9.96 -8.13 -4.30
CA PRO A 24 -10.70 -8.86 -5.33
C PRO A 24 -10.10 -10.24 -5.62
N GLN A 25 -10.95 -11.21 -5.94
CA GLN A 25 -10.52 -12.58 -6.20
C GLN A 25 -9.57 -12.71 -7.40
N GLU A 26 -9.69 -11.83 -8.38
CA GLU A 26 -8.81 -11.82 -9.53
C GLU A 26 -7.40 -11.34 -9.22
N VAL A 27 -7.18 -10.75 -8.04
CA VAL A 27 -5.84 -10.38 -7.58
C VAL A 27 -5.16 -11.60 -7.00
N SER A 28 -4.02 -11.99 -7.56
CA SER A 28 -3.24 -13.11 -7.07
C SER A 28 -2.29 -12.64 -5.97
N LEU A 29 -2.37 -13.26 -4.80
CA LEU A 29 -1.48 -12.97 -3.69
C LEU A 29 -0.61 -14.17 -3.38
N GLN A 30 0.65 -13.89 -3.07
CA GLN A 30 1.60 -14.93 -2.71
C GLN A 30 2.48 -14.41 -1.57
N TYR A 31 2.75 -15.27 -0.60
CA TYR A 31 3.65 -14.90 0.49
C TYR A 31 5.06 -14.69 -0.07
N CYS A 32 5.65 -13.54 0.25
CA CYS A 32 7.02 -13.23 -0.12
C CYS A 32 7.88 -13.24 1.14
N PRO A 33 8.82 -14.20 1.27
CA PRO A 33 9.76 -14.18 2.40
C PRO A 33 10.62 -12.93 2.35
N PRO A 34 11.10 -12.42 3.49
CA PRO A 34 11.95 -11.22 3.50
C PRO A 34 13.16 -11.31 2.57
N GLU A 35 13.76 -12.47 2.45
CA GLU A 35 14.94 -12.68 1.61
C GLU A 35 14.63 -12.68 0.11
N GLY A 36 13.35 -12.84 -0.28
CA GLY A 36 12.95 -12.88 -1.68
C GLY A 36 12.54 -11.54 -2.27
N ILE A 37 12.48 -10.49 -1.46
CA ILE A 37 11.91 -9.21 -1.89
C ILE A 37 12.63 -8.61 -3.10
N ALA A 38 13.94 -8.68 -3.12
CA ALA A 38 14.74 -7.98 -4.14
C ALA A 38 14.91 -8.79 -5.42
N PHE A 39 14.94 -10.13 -5.35
CA PHE A 39 15.45 -10.93 -6.44
C PHE A 39 14.47 -11.93 -7.04
N ASP A 40 13.46 -12.36 -6.30
CA ASP A 40 12.58 -13.45 -6.73
C ASP A 40 11.28 -12.97 -7.36
N ARG A 41 11.16 -11.66 -7.56
CA ARG A 41 9.94 -11.07 -8.09
C ARG A 41 9.88 -11.23 -9.61
N GLU A 42 8.77 -11.75 -10.10
CA GLU A 42 8.51 -11.83 -11.51
C GLU A 42 8.03 -10.49 -12.08
N VAL A 43 8.11 -10.36 -13.42
CA VAL A 43 7.61 -9.15 -14.09
C VAL A 43 6.11 -9.01 -13.82
N GLY A 44 5.70 -7.83 -13.42
CA GLY A 44 4.30 -7.55 -13.09
C GLY A 44 3.92 -7.79 -11.65
N GLU A 45 4.82 -8.35 -10.85
CA GLU A 45 4.59 -8.53 -9.42
C GLU A 45 5.02 -7.30 -8.64
N VAL A 46 4.28 -7.00 -7.58
CA VAL A 46 4.59 -5.89 -6.67
C VAL A 46 4.66 -6.43 -5.26
N VAL A 47 5.71 -6.08 -4.54
CA VAL A 47 5.85 -6.46 -3.14
C VAL A 47 5.12 -5.43 -2.28
N ILE A 48 4.15 -5.90 -1.50
CA ILE A 48 3.37 -5.04 -0.62
C ILE A 48 3.49 -5.56 0.80
N PRO A 49 3.96 -4.73 1.75
CA PRO A 49 4.02 -5.17 3.15
C PRO A 49 2.61 -5.33 3.71
N LYS A 50 2.40 -6.38 4.49
CA LYS A 50 1.10 -6.64 5.12
C LYS A 50 0.64 -5.46 5.97
N ILE A 51 1.58 -4.76 6.59
CA ILE A 51 1.28 -3.61 7.45
C ILE A 51 0.60 -2.47 6.67
N ALA A 52 0.81 -2.39 5.35
CA ALA A 52 0.13 -1.41 4.51
C ALA A 52 -1.39 -1.63 4.55
N PHE A 53 -1.83 -2.88 4.58
CA PHE A 53 -3.25 -3.21 4.71
C PHE A 53 -3.72 -3.06 6.15
N ILE A 54 -2.97 -3.62 7.10
CA ILE A 54 -3.39 -3.74 8.50
C ILE A 54 -3.42 -2.39 9.19
N GLU A 55 -2.36 -1.60 9.06
CA GLU A 55 -2.26 -0.30 9.72
C GLU A 55 -2.48 0.87 8.77
N GLY A 56 -2.17 0.68 7.50
CA GLY A 56 -2.31 1.75 6.50
C GLY A 56 -3.67 1.82 5.84
N GLY A 57 -4.49 0.79 5.98
CA GLY A 57 -5.81 0.77 5.34
C GLY A 57 -5.74 0.72 3.81
N MET A 58 -4.63 0.23 3.26
CA MET A 58 -4.46 0.12 1.82
C MET A 58 -5.51 -0.79 1.21
N THR A 59 -5.98 -0.45 0.02
CA THR A 59 -6.94 -1.25 -0.73
C THR A 59 -6.37 -1.67 -2.08
N LEU A 60 -6.90 -2.75 -2.65
CA LEU A 60 -6.60 -3.17 -4.01
C LEU A 60 -7.92 -3.33 -4.78
N PRO A 61 -8.04 -2.73 -5.95
CA PRO A 61 -7.05 -1.85 -6.56
C PRO A 61 -6.90 -0.55 -5.79
N MET A 62 -5.69 0.02 -5.84
CA MET A 62 -5.45 1.31 -5.20
C MET A 62 -6.25 2.41 -5.88
N GLY A 63 -6.65 3.43 -5.11
CA GLY A 63 -7.33 4.59 -5.66
C GLY A 63 -6.42 5.40 -6.59
N ARG A 64 -7.04 6.27 -7.37
CA ARG A 64 -6.34 7.09 -8.36
C ARG A 64 -5.25 7.96 -7.73
N ILE A 65 -5.57 8.59 -6.60
CA ILE A 65 -4.64 9.51 -5.93
C ILE A 65 -3.45 8.73 -5.38
N THR A 66 -3.70 7.59 -4.74
CA THR A 66 -2.63 6.73 -4.22
C THR A 66 -1.72 6.27 -5.35
N ARG A 67 -2.28 5.77 -6.45
CA ARG A 67 -1.49 5.33 -7.60
C ARG A 67 -0.67 6.46 -8.21
N GLY A 68 -1.29 7.63 -8.37
CA GLY A 68 -0.62 8.78 -8.94
C GLY A 68 0.54 9.26 -8.09
N TYR A 69 0.32 9.30 -6.77
CA TYR A 69 1.38 9.71 -5.84
C TYR A 69 2.58 8.78 -5.90
N LEU A 70 2.32 7.46 -5.79
CA LEU A 70 3.40 6.47 -5.82
C LEU A 70 4.17 6.52 -7.14
N ARG A 71 3.46 6.58 -8.26
CA ARG A 71 4.08 6.63 -9.59
C ARG A 71 4.97 7.85 -9.75
N ASN A 72 4.46 9.03 -9.39
CA ASN A 72 5.17 10.28 -9.62
C ASN A 72 6.33 10.50 -8.65
N HIS A 73 6.30 9.84 -7.50
CA HIS A 73 7.42 9.85 -6.56
C HIS A 73 8.33 8.64 -6.70
N ARG A 74 8.02 7.74 -7.66
CA ARG A 74 8.78 6.52 -7.94
C ARG A 74 8.94 5.67 -6.69
N LEU A 75 7.85 5.51 -5.95
CA LEU A 75 7.82 4.73 -4.71
C LEU A 75 7.17 3.38 -4.95
N CYS A 76 7.79 2.33 -4.43
CA CYS A 76 7.18 1.02 -4.33
C CYS A 76 6.49 0.90 -2.97
N PRO A 77 5.39 0.14 -2.87
CA PRO A 77 4.67 0.05 -1.59
C PRO A 77 5.53 -0.36 -0.41
N HIS A 78 6.52 -1.24 -0.61
CA HIS A 78 7.38 -1.70 0.49
C HIS A 78 8.33 -0.62 1.00
N GLN A 79 8.46 0.49 0.29
CA GLN A 79 9.30 1.63 0.70
C GLN A 79 8.53 2.65 1.53
N CYS A 80 7.24 2.43 1.73
CA CYS A 80 6.35 3.41 2.34
C CYS A 80 5.91 3.01 3.73
N ALA A 81 5.83 4.00 4.63
CA ALA A 81 5.27 3.79 5.96
C ALA A 81 3.74 3.71 5.89
N PRO A 82 3.09 3.06 6.86
CA PRO A 82 1.62 2.93 6.84
C PRO A 82 0.88 4.25 6.79
N ASN A 83 1.42 5.31 7.39
CA ASN A 83 0.75 6.60 7.40
C ASN A 83 0.55 7.18 6.00
N LEU A 84 1.46 6.86 5.07
CA LEU A 84 1.32 7.30 3.68
C LEU A 84 0.01 6.77 3.09
N PHE A 85 -0.26 5.48 3.29
CA PHE A 85 -1.47 4.86 2.76
C PHE A 85 -2.72 5.37 3.47
N ARG A 86 -2.64 5.67 4.78
CA ARG A 86 -3.76 6.23 5.50
C ARG A 86 -4.16 7.60 4.95
N VAL A 87 -3.18 8.46 4.70
CA VAL A 87 -3.45 9.79 4.15
C VAL A 87 -3.97 9.69 2.73
N LEU A 88 -3.27 8.96 1.86
CA LEU A 88 -3.67 8.83 0.47
C LEU A 88 -5.03 8.14 0.32
N GLY A 89 -5.28 7.11 1.11
CA GLY A 89 -6.55 6.39 1.10
C GLY A 89 -7.70 7.26 1.58
N ALA A 90 -7.47 8.09 2.59
CA ALA A 90 -8.48 9.03 3.07
C ALA A 90 -8.82 10.07 2.01
N VAL A 91 -7.81 10.59 1.30
CA VAL A 91 -8.04 11.56 0.23
C VAL A 91 -8.78 10.89 -0.94
N ASP A 92 -8.41 9.67 -1.30
CA ASP A 92 -9.13 8.90 -2.32
C ASP A 92 -10.61 8.74 -1.95
N ALA A 93 -10.89 8.37 -0.70
CA ALA A 93 -12.25 8.17 -0.22
C ALA A 93 -13.05 9.47 -0.25
N LEU A 94 -12.48 10.56 0.24
CA LEU A 94 -13.14 11.87 0.21
C LEU A 94 -13.43 12.31 -1.22
N ASN A 95 -12.46 12.13 -2.12
CA ASN A 95 -12.61 12.49 -3.51
C ASN A 95 -13.74 11.70 -4.17
N GLN A 96 -13.80 10.40 -3.89
CA GLN A 96 -14.82 9.52 -4.45
C GLN A 96 -16.22 9.88 -3.94
N HIS A 97 -16.35 10.14 -2.64
CA HIS A 97 -17.65 10.40 -2.03
C HIS A 97 -18.16 11.81 -2.29
N LEU A 98 -17.28 12.79 -2.39
CA LEU A 98 -17.67 14.19 -2.51
C LEU A 98 -17.43 14.79 -3.91
N GLY A 99 -16.81 14.03 -4.81
CA GLY A 99 -16.58 14.48 -6.18
C GLY A 99 -15.74 15.76 -6.25
N LEU A 100 -14.67 15.83 -5.44
CA LEU A 100 -13.91 17.06 -5.29
C LEU A 100 -12.91 17.33 -6.43
N GLY A 101 -12.68 16.35 -7.30
CA GLY A 101 -11.71 16.51 -8.39
C GLY A 101 -10.26 16.63 -7.93
N LEU A 102 -9.95 16.08 -6.75
CA LEU A 102 -8.59 16.14 -6.21
C LEU A 102 -7.64 15.23 -6.98
N THR A 103 -6.37 15.61 -6.98
CA THR A 103 -5.31 14.80 -7.57
C THR A 103 -4.18 14.60 -6.55
N TRP A 104 -3.20 13.79 -6.94
CA TRP A 104 -2.03 13.57 -6.09
C TRP A 104 -1.24 14.88 -5.84
N LEU A 105 -1.34 15.86 -6.76
CA LEU A 105 -0.70 17.16 -6.56
C LEU A 105 -1.27 17.92 -5.37
N ASP A 106 -2.57 17.75 -5.10
CA ASP A 106 -3.18 18.37 -3.94
C ASP A 106 -2.56 17.83 -2.65
N VAL A 107 -2.24 16.54 -2.62
CA VAL A 107 -1.55 15.94 -1.49
C VAL A 107 -0.16 16.54 -1.33
N VAL A 108 0.57 16.73 -2.44
CA VAL A 108 1.90 17.34 -2.40
C VAL A 108 1.85 18.75 -1.80
N HIS A 109 0.80 19.50 -2.07
CA HIS A 109 0.64 20.84 -1.52
C HIS A 109 0.32 20.86 -0.03
N LEU A 110 -0.39 19.83 0.46
CA LEU A 110 -0.84 19.79 1.84
C LEU A 110 0.12 19.06 2.78
N TYR A 111 0.90 18.13 2.26
CA TYR A 111 1.77 17.28 3.05
C TYR A 111 3.17 17.24 2.46
N LYS A 112 4.17 17.21 3.33
CA LYS A 112 5.55 17.00 2.90
C LYS A 112 5.91 15.52 3.04
N GLY A 113 6.56 14.99 2.00
CA GLY A 113 7.08 13.65 2.05
C GLY A 113 8.45 13.62 2.71
N HIS A 114 8.65 12.66 3.60
CA HIS A 114 9.90 12.47 4.31
C HIS A 114 10.35 11.03 4.21
N LYS A 115 11.64 10.83 3.99
CA LYS A 115 12.22 9.50 3.99
C LYS A 115 12.93 9.28 5.33
N GLN A 116 12.52 8.27 6.08
CA GLN A 116 13.11 7.95 7.36
C GLN A 116 13.72 6.56 7.31
N LYS A 117 14.98 6.46 7.69
CA LYS A 117 15.67 5.18 7.73
C LYS A 117 14.96 4.23 8.69
N GLY A 118 14.61 3.04 8.20
CA GLY A 118 13.92 2.02 8.99
C GLY A 118 12.41 2.15 9.07
N ALA A 119 11.86 3.34 8.80
CA ALA A 119 10.42 3.55 8.86
C ALA A 119 9.78 3.77 7.49
N GLY A 120 10.58 4.03 6.47
CA GLY A 120 10.10 4.26 5.12
C GLY A 120 9.64 5.68 4.87
N PHE A 121 9.10 5.90 3.67
CA PHE A 121 8.61 7.20 3.24
C PHE A 121 7.25 7.48 3.91
N TYR A 122 7.10 8.64 4.50
CA TYR A 122 5.87 9.03 5.21
C TYR A 122 5.49 10.48 4.90
N LEU A 123 4.24 10.83 5.22
CA LEU A 123 3.71 12.17 5.00
C LEU A 123 3.58 12.93 6.31
N LYS A 124 3.90 14.22 6.26
CA LYS A 124 3.80 15.13 7.40
C LYS A 124 3.16 16.44 6.94
N SER A 125 2.16 16.88 7.68
CA SER A 125 1.48 18.14 7.38
C SER A 125 2.34 19.37 7.66
#